data_b88cba5ba8ab41b90550e3f7b37386b2
#
_entry.id   b88cba5ba8ab41b90550e3f7b37386b2
#
_cell.length_a   1.000
_cell.length_b   1.000
_cell.length_c   1.000
_cell.angle_alpha   90.00
_cell.angle_beta   90.00
_cell.angle_gamma   90.00
#
_symmetry.space_group_name_H-M   'P 1'
#
loop_
_entity.id
_entity.type
_entity.pdbx_description
1 polymer ?
#
loop_
_entity_poly.entity_id
_entity_poly.type
_entity_poly.pdbx_seq_one_letter_code
_entity_poly.pdbx_strand_id
1 'polypeptide(L)'
;SWYLVKALNGTFYECRIKGKFRIKGIKSTNPIAVGDSVEFDLEQGNNRETGVINTIQTRKNYIVRKSVNLSKQTHIIASNVDQVFLLITVDNPPTSTSFIDRFLVTAEAYGIKAILLFNKMDITKGDSILNLNALIEIYSNIGYECLKISANNGDNLEALKSMM
;
A
#
# COMPACT_ATOMS: atom_id res chain seq x y z
N SER A 1 -17.90 2.60 11.56
CA SER A 1 -17.08 1.66 10.77
C SER A 1 -16.62 0.53 11.66
N TRP A 2 -16.55 -0.68 11.10
CA TRP A 2 -15.99 -1.86 11.71
C TRP A 2 -14.61 -2.13 11.12
N TYR A 3 -13.72 -2.67 11.94
CA TYR A 3 -12.33 -2.98 11.60
C TYR A 3 -12.02 -4.40 12.03
N LEU A 4 -11.33 -5.15 11.19
CA LEU A 4 -10.82 -6.46 11.54
C LEU A 4 -9.43 -6.29 12.16
N VAL A 5 -9.29 -6.63 13.43
CA VAL A 5 -8.04 -6.50 14.20
C VAL A 5 -7.49 -7.90 14.46
N LYS A 6 -6.23 -8.12 14.06
CA LYS A 6 -5.47 -9.33 14.38
C LYS A 6 -4.71 -9.12 15.68
N ALA A 7 -5.04 -9.87 16.71
CA ALA A 7 -4.32 -9.85 17.99
C ALA A 7 -2.97 -10.58 17.90
N LEU A 8 -2.11 -10.36 18.89
CA LEU A 8 -0.77 -10.98 18.96
C LEU A 8 -0.79 -12.51 18.99
N ASN A 9 -1.86 -13.10 19.52
CA ASN A 9 -2.09 -14.55 19.52
C ASN A 9 -2.59 -15.11 18.18
N GLY A 10 -2.74 -14.26 17.16
CA GLY A 10 -3.23 -14.63 15.83
C GLY A 10 -4.76 -14.61 15.67
N THR A 11 -5.53 -14.41 16.73
CA THR A 11 -7.00 -14.35 16.68
C THR A 11 -7.46 -13.03 16.04
N PHE A 12 -8.55 -13.10 15.26
CA PHE A 12 -9.15 -11.94 14.64
C PHE A 12 -10.41 -11.50 15.41
N TYR A 13 -10.52 -10.20 15.63
CA TYR A 13 -11.64 -9.57 16.31
C TYR A 13 -12.28 -8.50 15.44
N GLU A 14 -13.62 -8.46 15.41
CA GLU A 14 -14.35 -7.34 14.82
C GLU A 14 -14.43 -6.19 15.83
N CYS A 15 -13.76 -5.08 15.51
CA CYS A 15 -13.64 -3.95 16.43
C CYS A 15 -14.30 -2.69 15.87
N ARG A 16 -14.83 -1.87 16.77
CA ARG A 16 -15.34 -0.52 16.49
C ARG A 16 -14.54 0.53 17.25
N ILE A 17 -14.64 1.79 16.85
CA ILE A 17 -13.98 2.89 17.53
C ILE A 17 -14.91 3.45 18.62
N LYS A 18 -14.35 3.75 19.79
CA LYS A 18 -15.06 4.42 20.89
C LYS A 18 -15.14 5.93 20.66
N GLY A 19 -16.36 6.45 20.49
CA GLY A 19 -16.66 7.88 20.51
C GLY A 19 -15.89 8.73 19.48
N LYS A 20 -15.58 9.99 19.84
CA LYS A 20 -14.82 10.92 18.98
C LYS A 20 -13.33 10.65 19.08
N PHE A 21 -12.85 9.69 18.31
CA PHE A 21 -11.42 9.40 18.20
C PHE A 21 -10.77 10.48 17.30
N ARG A 22 -10.01 11.39 17.90
CA ARG A 22 -9.23 12.41 17.16
C ARG A 22 -7.76 12.04 17.22
N ILE A 23 -7.19 11.62 16.09
CA ILE A 23 -5.73 11.55 15.96
C ILE A 23 -5.22 12.99 15.80
N LYS A 24 -4.37 13.45 16.73
CA LYS A 24 -3.73 14.76 16.64
C LYS A 24 -2.97 14.87 15.32
N GLY A 25 -3.35 15.82 14.47
CA GLY A 25 -2.59 16.23 13.28
C GLY A 25 -3.03 15.67 11.94
N ILE A 26 -3.88 14.63 11.88
CA ILE A 26 -4.34 14.06 10.61
C ILE A 26 -5.83 14.36 10.40
N LYS A 27 -6.13 15.22 9.43
CA LYS A 27 -7.50 15.47 8.95
C LYS A 27 -7.88 14.36 7.96
N SER A 28 -8.12 13.15 8.46
CA SER A 28 -8.61 12.03 7.65
C SER A 28 -10.07 11.74 7.96
N THR A 29 -10.83 11.35 6.94
CA THR A 29 -12.23 10.89 7.10
C THR A 29 -12.30 9.56 7.83
N ASN A 30 -11.26 8.74 7.74
CA ASN A 30 -11.13 7.49 8.48
C ASN A 30 -9.90 7.56 9.40
N PRO A 31 -10.07 7.56 10.73
CA PRO A 31 -8.95 7.70 11.66
C PRO A 31 -8.04 6.47 11.69
N ILE A 32 -8.55 5.28 11.36
CA ILE A 32 -7.80 4.02 11.34
C ILE A 32 -7.57 3.57 9.90
N ALA A 33 -6.35 3.19 9.60
CA ALA A 33 -5.93 2.63 8.31
C ALA A 33 -5.47 1.18 8.47
N VAL A 34 -5.42 0.46 7.36
CA VAL A 34 -4.80 -0.87 7.31
C VAL A 34 -3.34 -0.76 7.74
N GLY A 35 -2.87 -1.66 8.58
CA GLY A 35 -1.51 -1.66 9.12
C GLY A 35 -1.33 -0.86 10.42
N ASP A 36 -2.37 -0.18 10.92
CA ASP A 36 -2.31 0.48 12.23
C ASP A 36 -2.19 -0.55 13.36
N SER A 37 -1.26 -0.31 14.26
CA SER A 37 -1.21 -1.00 15.54
C SER A 37 -2.16 -0.30 16.52
N VAL A 38 -3.07 -1.07 17.10
CA VAL A 38 -4.15 -0.54 17.96
C VAL A 38 -4.22 -1.30 19.29
N GLU A 39 -4.71 -0.61 20.31
CA GLU A 39 -5.12 -1.24 21.56
C GLU A 39 -6.64 -1.27 21.61
N PHE A 40 -7.20 -2.40 22.03
CA PHE A 40 -8.64 -2.58 22.10
C PHE A 40 -9.03 -3.43 23.31
N ASP A 41 -10.22 -3.19 23.82
CA ASP A 41 -10.87 -3.99 24.87
C ASP A 41 -11.93 -4.89 24.25
N LEU A 42 -12.03 -6.14 24.75
CA LEU A 42 -13.11 -7.05 24.37
C LEU A 42 -14.44 -6.62 24.99
N GLU A 43 -15.52 -6.68 24.23
CA GLU A 43 -16.88 -6.44 24.74
C GLU A 43 -17.41 -7.68 25.43
N GLN A 44 -17.79 -7.56 26.71
CA GLN A 44 -18.44 -8.64 27.45
C GLN A 44 -19.91 -8.73 27.06
N GLY A 45 -20.40 -9.89 26.65
CA GLY A 45 -21.84 -10.15 26.62
C GLY A 45 -22.48 -10.70 25.36
N ASN A 46 -21.74 -10.87 24.26
CA ASN A 46 -22.22 -11.53 23.05
C ASN A 46 -21.29 -12.66 22.64
N ASN A 47 -21.86 -13.77 22.14
CA ASN A 47 -21.12 -14.91 21.58
C ASN A 47 -20.25 -14.54 20.34
N ARG A 48 -19.94 -13.27 20.12
CA ARG A 48 -19.09 -12.77 19.05
C ARG A 48 -17.84 -12.13 19.66
N GLU A 49 -16.71 -12.43 19.08
CA GLU A 49 -15.41 -11.84 19.42
C GLU A 49 -15.33 -10.39 18.90
N THR A 50 -16.03 -9.49 19.60
CA THR A 50 -16.08 -8.06 19.28
C THR A 50 -15.28 -7.24 20.27
N GLY A 51 -14.74 -6.10 19.80
CA GLY A 51 -13.94 -5.22 20.62
C GLY A 51 -14.12 -3.73 20.31
N VAL A 52 -13.59 -2.92 21.21
CA VAL A 52 -13.60 -1.46 21.11
C VAL A 52 -12.17 -0.93 21.08
N ILE A 53 -11.78 -0.29 19.99
CA ILE A 53 -10.47 0.32 19.83
C ILE A 53 -10.42 1.61 20.67
N ASN A 54 -9.43 1.66 21.54
CA ASN A 54 -9.20 2.76 22.47
C ASN A 54 -8.04 3.66 22.06
N THR A 55 -6.99 3.07 21.46
CA THR A 55 -5.74 3.77 21.12
C THR A 55 -5.23 3.32 19.77
N ILE A 56 -4.65 4.25 19.01
CA ILE A 56 -3.83 3.96 17.84
C ILE A 56 -2.40 4.32 18.19
N GLN A 57 -1.49 3.39 18.02
CA GLN A 57 -0.05 3.59 18.24
C GLN A 57 0.53 4.57 17.21
N THR A 58 1.66 5.19 17.55
CA THR A 58 2.38 6.08 16.63
C THR A 58 2.79 5.30 15.38
N ARG A 59 2.43 5.83 14.21
CA ARG A 59 2.78 5.25 12.92
C ARG A 59 4.25 5.50 12.61
N LYS A 60 4.95 4.47 12.15
CA LYS A 60 6.31 4.58 11.58
C LYS A 60 6.30 5.41 10.30
N ASN A 61 5.37 5.10 9.42
CA ASN A 61 5.11 5.77 8.14
C ASN A 61 3.68 5.48 7.68
N TYR A 62 3.29 6.05 6.56
CA TYR A 62 1.99 5.79 5.93
C TYR A 62 1.97 6.24 4.48
N ILE A 63 1.10 5.65 3.66
CA ILE A 63 0.83 6.08 2.29
C ILE A 63 -0.52 6.79 2.24
N VAL A 64 -0.54 7.95 1.59
CA VAL A 64 -1.75 8.77 1.43
C VAL A 64 -2.20 8.83 -0.03
N ARG A 65 -3.51 8.90 -0.21
CA ARG A 65 -4.13 9.30 -1.47
C ARG A 65 -4.81 10.64 -1.27
N LYS A 66 -4.48 11.60 -2.12
CA LYS A 66 -5.19 12.89 -2.13
C LYS A 66 -6.60 12.68 -2.67
N SER A 67 -7.62 13.17 -1.96
CA SER A 67 -9.00 13.13 -2.46
C SER A 67 -9.17 14.09 -3.63
N VAL A 68 -9.77 13.62 -4.73
CA VAL A 68 -10.03 14.43 -5.92
C VAL A 68 -11.11 15.47 -5.64
N ASN A 69 -12.08 15.16 -4.79
CA ASN A 69 -13.29 15.98 -4.56
C ASN A 69 -13.24 16.85 -3.29
N LEU A 70 -12.29 16.61 -2.40
CA LEU A 70 -12.15 17.33 -1.13
C LEU A 70 -10.70 17.80 -0.99
N SER A 71 -10.39 18.97 -1.51
CA SER A 71 -9.04 19.54 -1.63
C SER A 71 -8.22 19.64 -0.33
N LYS A 72 -8.83 19.35 0.82
CA LYS A 72 -8.20 19.43 2.16
C LYS A 72 -8.15 18.10 2.91
N GLN A 73 -8.67 16.99 2.34
CA GLN A 73 -8.68 15.70 3.03
C GLN A 73 -7.76 14.71 2.34
N THR A 74 -6.85 14.15 3.10
CA THR A 74 -5.99 13.04 2.67
C THR A 74 -6.54 11.74 3.23
N HIS A 75 -6.61 10.70 2.41
CA HIS A 75 -6.92 9.35 2.85
C HIS A 75 -5.64 8.56 3.04
N ILE A 76 -5.41 8.05 4.25
CA ILE A 76 -4.35 7.08 4.50
C ILE A 76 -4.82 5.75 3.92
N ILE A 77 -4.05 5.20 2.98
CA ILE A 77 -4.32 3.91 2.35
C ILE A 77 -3.82 2.78 3.25
N ALA A 78 -2.58 2.92 3.72
CA ALA A 78 -1.92 1.97 4.63
C ALA A 78 -0.92 2.69 5.51
N SER A 79 -0.64 2.13 6.68
CA SER A 79 0.34 2.62 7.66
C SER A 79 1.32 1.50 8.03
N ASN A 80 2.47 1.88 8.62
CA ASN A 80 3.52 0.95 9.04
C ASN A 80 3.99 0.02 7.92
N VAL A 81 4.18 0.61 6.73
CA VAL A 81 4.53 -0.09 5.50
C VAL A 81 6.04 -0.25 5.42
N ASP A 82 6.54 -1.46 5.22
CA ASP A 82 7.97 -1.72 5.06
C ASP A 82 8.43 -1.52 3.62
N GLN A 83 7.60 -1.91 2.65
CA GLN A 83 7.87 -1.75 1.22
C GLN A 83 6.58 -1.66 0.41
N VAL A 84 6.67 -1.08 -0.78
CA VAL A 84 5.57 -1.00 -1.74
C VAL A 84 5.98 -1.54 -3.09
N PHE A 85 5.05 -2.21 -3.75
CA PHE A 85 5.22 -2.68 -5.11
C PHE A 85 4.35 -1.85 -6.05
N LEU A 86 4.99 -1.15 -7.00
CA LEU A 86 4.28 -0.42 -8.04
C LEU A 86 4.14 -1.30 -9.28
N LEU A 87 2.91 -1.71 -9.58
CA LEU A 87 2.61 -2.49 -10.78
C LEU A 87 2.52 -1.57 -12.00
N ILE A 88 3.38 -1.81 -12.98
CA ILE A 88 3.55 -1.01 -14.19
C ILE A 88 3.25 -1.88 -15.41
N THR A 89 2.56 -1.31 -16.38
CA THR A 89 2.40 -1.90 -17.71
C THR A 89 2.85 -0.89 -18.77
N VAL A 90 3.61 -1.34 -19.75
CA VAL A 90 4.10 -0.48 -20.85
C VAL A 90 3.00 -0.23 -21.86
N ASP A 91 2.13 -1.25 -22.04
CA ASP A 91 0.98 -1.22 -22.92
C ASP A 91 -0.28 -1.78 -22.24
N ASN A 92 -1.43 -1.47 -22.81
CA ASN A 92 -2.74 -2.10 -22.57
C ASN A 92 -3.20 -2.20 -21.10
N PRO A 93 -3.43 -1.10 -20.40
CA PRO A 93 -3.13 0.29 -20.72
C PRO A 93 -1.70 0.70 -20.29
N PRO A 94 -1.09 1.73 -20.91
CA PRO A 94 0.22 2.20 -20.49
C PRO A 94 0.16 2.95 -19.15
N THR A 95 1.14 2.70 -18.29
CA THR A 95 1.37 3.47 -17.07
C THR A 95 2.24 4.67 -17.42
N SER A 96 1.77 5.89 -17.17
CA SER A 96 2.55 7.09 -17.49
C SER A 96 3.76 7.25 -16.55
N THR A 97 4.87 7.73 -17.09
CA THR A 97 6.08 8.04 -16.31
C THR A 97 5.79 9.07 -15.21
N SER A 98 4.97 10.07 -15.49
CA SER A 98 4.56 11.06 -14.48
C SER A 98 3.79 10.44 -13.30
N PHE A 99 3.11 9.31 -13.50
CA PHE A 99 2.48 8.58 -12.40
C PHE A 99 3.52 7.82 -11.59
N ILE A 100 4.47 7.13 -12.27
CA ILE A 100 5.56 6.40 -11.64
C ILE A 100 6.37 7.38 -10.78
N ASP A 101 6.82 8.49 -11.34
CA ASP A 101 7.66 9.48 -10.65
C ASP A 101 6.97 10.04 -9.41
N ARG A 102 5.68 10.42 -9.53
CA ARG A 102 4.91 10.93 -8.38
C ARG A 102 4.73 9.89 -7.28
N PHE A 103 4.57 8.62 -7.67
CA PHE A 103 4.47 7.53 -6.70
C PHE A 103 5.80 7.35 -5.97
N LEU A 104 6.92 7.33 -6.70
CA LEU A 104 8.26 7.18 -6.13
C LEU A 104 8.61 8.34 -5.19
N VAL A 105 8.36 9.59 -5.61
CA VAL A 105 8.54 10.77 -4.73
C VAL A 105 7.70 10.65 -3.45
N THR A 106 6.49 10.11 -3.54
CA THR A 106 5.64 9.90 -2.36
C THR A 106 6.23 8.82 -1.44
N ALA A 107 6.70 7.70 -2.00
CA ALA A 107 7.31 6.62 -1.23
C ALA A 107 8.58 7.12 -0.51
N GLU A 108 9.45 7.85 -1.20
CA GLU A 108 10.65 8.48 -0.64
C GLU A 108 10.31 9.47 0.50
N ALA A 109 9.33 10.34 0.28
CA ALA A 109 8.91 11.33 1.29
C ALA A 109 8.42 10.68 2.60
N TYR A 110 7.93 9.46 2.54
CA TYR A 110 7.49 8.70 3.72
C TYR A 110 8.47 7.60 4.15
N GLY A 111 9.68 7.55 3.56
CA GLY A 111 10.72 6.58 3.90
C GLY A 111 10.31 5.13 3.64
N ILE A 112 9.60 4.88 2.53
CA ILE A 112 9.09 3.56 2.17
C ILE A 112 9.86 3.06 0.95
N LYS A 113 10.48 1.86 1.05
CA LYS A 113 11.16 1.21 -0.09
C LYS A 113 10.14 0.92 -1.19
N ALA A 114 10.42 1.38 -2.42
CA ALA A 114 9.60 1.10 -3.59
C ALA A 114 10.30 0.12 -4.55
N ILE A 115 9.53 -0.83 -5.07
CA ILE A 115 9.97 -1.83 -6.07
C ILE A 115 9.04 -1.72 -7.27
N LEU A 116 9.60 -1.65 -8.46
CA LEU A 116 8.87 -1.49 -9.71
C LEU A 116 8.64 -2.85 -10.36
N LEU A 117 7.38 -3.24 -10.53
CA LEU A 117 6.98 -4.50 -11.15
C LEU A 117 6.46 -4.23 -12.56
N PHE A 118 7.25 -4.55 -13.57
CA PHE A 118 6.84 -4.47 -14.98
C PHE A 118 6.08 -5.75 -15.36
N ASN A 119 4.76 -5.65 -15.43
CA ASN A 119 3.86 -6.77 -15.68
C ASN A 119 3.47 -6.88 -17.16
N LYS A 120 2.85 -7.99 -17.49
CA LYS A 120 2.36 -8.36 -18.83
C LYS A 120 3.47 -8.67 -19.83
N MET A 121 4.57 -9.27 -19.36
CA MET A 121 5.68 -9.68 -20.23
C MET A 121 5.24 -10.67 -21.32
N ASP A 122 4.20 -11.45 -21.08
CA ASP A 122 3.60 -12.39 -22.02
C ASP A 122 3.09 -11.73 -23.32
N ILE A 123 2.64 -10.48 -23.24
CA ILE A 123 2.08 -9.76 -24.40
C ILE A 123 2.93 -8.58 -24.85
N THR A 124 3.99 -8.21 -24.13
CA THR A 124 4.90 -7.10 -24.50
C THR A 124 5.79 -7.50 -25.67
N LYS A 125 5.67 -6.82 -26.82
CA LYS A 125 6.36 -7.18 -28.09
C LYS A 125 6.79 -5.93 -28.85
N GLY A 126 7.70 -6.11 -29.82
CA GLY A 126 8.11 -5.06 -30.75
C GLY A 126 8.68 -3.82 -30.02
N ASP A 127 8.21 -2.64 -30.40
CA ASP A 127 8.69 -1.36 -29.86
C ASP A 127 8.41 -1.21 -28.36
N SER A 128 7.41 -1.90 -27.84
CA SER A 128 7.11 -1.89 -26.40
C SER A 128 8.22 -2.52 -25.56
N ILE A 129 8.99 -3.47 -26.12
CA ILE A 129 10.17 -4.04 -25.45
C ILE A 129 11.28 -2.98 -25.33
N LEU A 130 11.47 -2.16 -26.36
CA LEU A 130 12.47 -1.07 -26.33
C LEU A 130 12.10 -0.05 -25.25
N ASN A 131 10.85 0.36 -25.21
CA ASN A 131 10.34 1.27 -24.18
C ASN A 131 10.50 0.67 -22.78
N LEU A 132 10.14 -0.61 -22.59
CA LEU A 132 10.33 -1.33 -21.35
C LEU A 132 11.78 -1.31 -20.86
N ASN A 133 12.72 -1.66 -21.75
CA ASN A 133 14.12 -1.71 -21.38
C ASN A 133 14.66 -0.32 -21.03
N ALA A 134 14.28 0.71 -21.78
CA ALA A 134 14.64 2.09 -21.47
C ALA A 134 14.12 2.54 -20.10
N LEU A 135 12.85 2.23 -19.76
CA LEU A 135 12.27 2.54 -18.44
C LEU A 135 13.01 1.82 -17.32
N ILE A 136 13.30 0.53 -17.48
CA ILE A 136 14.03 -0.25 -16.49
C ILE A 136 15.43 0.33 -16.30
N GLU A 137 16.13 0.67 -17.37
CA GLU A 137 17.45 1.28 -17.30
C GLU A 137 17.43 2.60 -16.54
N ILE A 138 16.47 3.49 -16.85
CA ILE A 138 16.31 4.77 -16.16
C ILE A 138 16.13 4.56 -14.66
N TYR A 139 15.14 3.76 -14.26
CA TYR A 139 14.77 3.59 -12.84
C TYR A 139 15.84 2.79 -12.07
N SER A 140 16.47 1.80 -12.70
CA SER A 140 17.57 1.05 -12.07
C SER A 140 18.82 1.91 -11.84
N ASN A 141 19.15 2.79 -12.79
CA ASN A 141 20.31 3.69 -12.68
C ASN A 141 20.15 4.71 -11.54
N ILE A 142 18.93 5.07 -11.19
CA ILE A 142 18.66 5.94 -10.04
C ILE A 142 18.37 5.17 -8.75
N GLY A 143 18.57 3.83 -8.75
CA GLY A 143 18.61 3.01 -7.55
C GLY A 143 17.33 2.23 -7.22
N TYR A 144 16.30 2.23 -8.08
CA TYR A 144 15.10 1.44 -7.84
C TYR A 144 15.27 0.00 -8.33
N GLU A 145 14.79 -0.93 -7.52
CA GLU A 145 14.72 -2.33 -7.89
C GLU A 145 13.56 -2.55 -8.89
N CYS A 146 13.88 -3.18 -10.03
CA CYS A 146 12.94 -3.43 -11.12
C CYS A 146 12.82 -4.93 -11.39
N LEU A 147 11.60 -5.45 -11.42
CA LEU A 147 11.32 -6.85 -11.72
C LEU A 147 10.34 -6.96 -12.89
N LYS A 148 10.68 -7.76 -13.90
CA LYS A 148 9.79 -8.14 -15.02
C LYS A 148 8.97 -9.34 -14.59
N ILE A 149 7.64 -9.27 -14.72
CA ILE A 149 6.73 -10.37 -14.35
C ILE A 149 5.67 -10.59 -15.43
N SER A 150 5.10 -11.78 -15.45
CA SER A 150 3.82 -12.05 -16.09
C SER A 150 2.89 -12.70 -15.07
N ALA A 151 1.92 -11.95 -14.58
CA ALA A 151 0.92 -12.48 -13.66
C ALA A 151 0.04 -13.56 -14.35
N ASN A 152 -0.11 -13.47 -15.68
CA ASN A 152 -0.90 -14.41 -16.46
C ASN A 152 -0.19 -15.77 -16.62
N ASN A 153 1.10 -15.76 -16.93
CA ASN A 153 1.88 -16.99 -17.14
C ASN A 153 2.56 -17.50 -15.86
N GLY A 154 2.63 -16.68 -14.81
CA GLY A 154 3.36 -17.01 -13.59
C GLY A 154 4.86 -16.67 -13.63
N ASP A 155 5.34 -16.00 -14.68
CA ASP A 155 6.76 -15.68 -14.85
C ASP A 155 7.24 -14.76 -13.72
N ASN A 156 8.33 -15.15 -13.04
CA ASN A 156 8.96 -14.43 -11.94
C ASN A 156 8.07 -14.18 -10.70
N LEU A 157 6.92 -14.84 -10.55
CA LEU A 157 6.07 -14.69 -9.37
C LEU A 157 6.71 -15.30 -8.12
N GLU A 158 7.53 -16.36 -8.23
CA GLU A 158 8.26 -16.91 -7.07
C GLU A 158 9.33 -15.92 -6.58
N ALA A 159 10.03 -15.24 -7.50
CA ALA A 159 10.95 -14.15 -7.13
C ALA A 159 10.21 -13.02 -6.42
N LEU A 160 9.05 -12.60 -6.94
CA LEU A 160 8.21 -11.60 -6.27
C LEU A 160 7.79 -12.04 -4.87
N LYS A 161 7.34 -13.28 -4.69
CA LYS A 161 6.97 -13.81 -3.37
C LYS A 161 8.12 -13.79 -2.37
N SER A 162 9.34 -14.09 -2.83
CA SER A 162 10.52 -14.06 -1.96
C SER A 162 10.92 -12.66 -1.51
N MET A 163 10.43 -11.61 -2.19
CA MET A 163 10.65 -10.21 -1.85
C MET A 163 9.58 -9.66 -0.88
N MET A 164 8.50 -10.38 -0.67
CA MET A 164 7.36 -10.00 0.18
C MET A 164 7.52 -10.50 1.62
#